data_2e7743cd7c2dfc3c0c9ee24615152d77
#
_entry.id   2e7743cd7c2dfc3c0c9ee24615152d77
#
_cell.length_a   1.000
_cell.length_b   1.000
_cell.length_c   1.000
_cell.angle_alpha   90.00
_cell.angle_beta   90.00
_cell.angle_gamma   90.00
#
_symmetry.space_group_name_H-M   'P 1'
#
loop_
_entity.id
_entity.type
_entity.pdbx_description
1 polymer ?
#
loop_
_entity_poly.entity_id
_entity_poly.type
_entity_poly.pdbx_seq_one_letter_code
_entity_poly.pdbx_strand_id
1 'polypeptide(L)'
;MMSKEENNQIITFGCRLNAFESEAIKQAVELSGQKNLIIFNSCAVTAKAEKDLRISLRKARKNNPYAKIIVTGCAAQIDPQKYATLPEVDLVLGNIEKSKLESYQNNFSLTDNPQKKEALNNQNNSDIKIKNEQLISNNRDQNHHQDRLFYEELRKKDKSLNDYELSKIKVNDIMSVLDTAPQLVSYFENQTRAFLEIQNGCNHRCTFCIIPYGRGNSRSVGFGEIVSQCKKMIANGHQEIVLTGVDISDYGKDLPLPISLSQMIKKLLKLVPELPRLRLSSIDVSELDDEFLEVLASEPRLTPYLHLSAQSGDDLILKRMKRRHNRQELLDFCKRARELRPDITFGADLIAGFPTEDQQMFENSLKLIDEADLIFTHIFPYSPRLGTPASKMKQLDKKIIKDRTKILRHAGEKQLEKYLSKQVGKEFTILVEKNNLGKTTNFLNVRIEENLKLLTNNFSQNIFKVKENSLFQVKIVSHNEKELIANLV
;
A
#
# COMPACT_ATOMS: atom_id res chain seq x y z
N MET A 1 -31.12 14.34 24.48
CA MET A 1 -30.24 14.32 23.30
C MET A 1 -28.93 13.72 23.77
N MET A 2 -28.71 12.42 23.51
CA MET A 2 -27.44 11.76 23.84
C MET A 2 -26.35 12.31 22.93
N SER A 3 -25.27 12.83 23.53
CA SER A 3 -24.06 13.26 22.84
C SER A 3 -23.54 12.11 21.97
N LYS A 4 -23.52 12.28 20.64
CA LYS A 4 -22.70 11.42 19.79
C LYS A 4 -21.27 11.53 20.34
N GLU A 5 -20.71 10.44 20.81
CA GLU A 5 -19.33 10.37 21.24
C GLU A 5 -18.45 11.00 20.15
N GLU A 6 -17.67 11.99 20.55
CA GLU A 6 -16.71 12.73 19.71
C GLU A 6 -15.48 11.85 19.45
N ASN A 7 -15.68 10.73 18.76
CA ASN A 7 -14.60 9.78 18.47
C ASN A 7 -13.82 10.21 17.23
N ASN A 8 -12.51 10.11 17.32
CA ASN A 8 -11.62 10.33 16.20
C ASN A 8 -11.84 9.25 15.12
N GLN A 9 -11.78 9.66 13.84
CA GLN A 9 -11.93 8.75 12.70
C GLN A 9 -10.71 8.85 11.79
N ILE A 10 -10.16 7.69 11.39
CA ILE A 10 -9.10 7.61 10.39
C ILE A 10 -9.60 6.83 9.20
N ILE A 11 -9.60 7.47 8.04
CA ILE A 11 -10.09 6.92 6.78
C ILE A 11 -8.91 6.72 5.85
N THR A 12 -8.61 5.47 5.54
CA THR A 12 -7.44 5.08 4.75
C THR A 12 -7.81 4.82 3.30
N PHE A 13 -7.06 5.42 2.38
CA PHE A 13 -7.11 5.13 0.95
C PHE A 13 -5.78 4.52 0.50
N GLY A 14 -5.84 3.56 -0.41
CA GLY A 14 -4.67 3.08 -1.14
C GLY A 14 -4.11 1.75 -0.66
N CYS A 15 -2.82 1.70 -0.34
CA CYS A 15 -2.04 0.48 -0.20
C CYS A 15 -1.89 0.00 1.26
N ARG A 16 -1.26 -1.17 1.42
CA ARG A 16 -0.94 -1.77 2.74
C ARG A 16 -0.06 -0.86 3.60
N LEU A 17 0.85 -0.11 2.96
CA LEU A 17 1.69 0.85 3.65
C LEU A 17 0.85 2.00 4.25
N ASN A 18 -0.14 2.51 3.51
CA ASN A 18 -1.08 3.50 4.09
C ASN A 18 -1.89 2.90 5.24
N ALA A 19 -2.24 1.61 5.17
CA ALA A 19 -2.94 0.94 6.28
C ALA A 19 -2.05 0.85 7.53
N PHE A 20 -0.78 0.46 7.38
CA PHE A 20 0.20 0.47 8.45
C PHE A 20 0.36 1.87 9.07
N GLU A 21 0.57 2.88 8.23
CA GLU A 21 0.73 4.27 8.67
C GLU A 21 -0.52 4.83 9.37
N SER A 22 -1.71 4.35 9.00
CA SER A 22 -2.96 4.77 9.67
C SER A 22 -3.06 4.27 11.11
N GLU A 23 -2.50 3.11 11.42
CA GLU A 23 -2.38 2.66 12.82
C GLU A 23 -1.39 3.53 13.62
N ALA A 24 -0.28 3.95 12.99
CA ALA A 24 0.65 4.89 13.62
C ALA A 24 0.00 6.27 13.85
N ILE A 25 -0.78 6.77 12.90
CA ILE A 25 -1.58 8.00 13.04
C ILE A 25 -2.56 7.84 14.21
N LYS A 26 -3.24 6.70 14.33
CA LYS A 26 -4.19 6.43 15.41
C LYS A 26 -3.51 6.54 16.78
N GLN A 27 -2.35 5.91 16.94
CA GLN A 27 -1.59 5.99 18.19
C GLN A 27 -1.14 7.41 18.50
N ALA A 28 -0.64 8.18 17.51
CA ALA A 28 -0.24 9.57 17.71
C ALA A 28 -1.42 10.47 18.11
N VAL A 29 -2.59 10.25 17.53
CA VAL A 29 -3.83 10.97 17.86
C VAL A 29 -4.31 10.63 19.27
N GLU A 30 -4.30 9.36 19.66
CA GLU A 30 -4.67 8.91 21.01
C GLU A 30 -3.77 9.55 22.07
N LEU A 31 -2.44 9.51 21.85
CA LEU A 31 -1.45 10.13 22.74
C LEU A 31 -1.58 11.66 22.80
N SER A 32 -2.08 12.29 21.75
CA SER A 32 -2.30 13.74 21.73
C SER A 32 -3.46 14.21 22.62
N GLY A 33 -4.37 13.30 22.99
CA GLY A 33 -5.59 13.62 23.74
C GLY A 33 -6.64 14.40 22.94
N GLN A 34 -6.41 14.62 21.64
CA GLN A 34 -7.33 15.37 20.78
C GLN A 34 -8.57 14.53 20.43
N LYS A 35 -9.69 15.22 20.28
CA LYS A 35 -11.00 14.62 19.95
C LYS A 35 -11.63 15.30 18.74
N ASN A 36 -12.62 14.61 18.15
CA ASN A 36 -13.40 15.10 17.02
C ASN A 36 -12.53 15.38 15.77
N LEU A 37 -11.53 14.52 15.52
CA LEU A 37 -10.70 14.56 14.34
C LEU A 37 -11.20 13.57 13.29
N ILE A 38 -11.23 13.97 12.01
CA ILE A 38 -11.45 13.09 10.86
C ILE A 38 -10.22 13.19 9.96
N ILE A 39 -9.42 12.14 9.92
CA ILE A 39 -8.14 12.13 9.23
C ILE A 39 -8.24 11.24 8.00
N PHE A 40 -7.89 11.78 6.84
CA PHE A 40 -7.87 11.09 5.56
C PHE A 40 -6.42 10.81 5.16
N ASN A 41 -6.00 9.54 5.25
CA ASN A 41 -4.70 9.10 4.74
C ASN A 41 -4.83 8.75 3.25
N SER A 42 -4.38 9.63 2.39
CA SER A 42 -4.69 9.71 0.96
C SER A 42 -3.72 8.93 0.08
N CYS A 43 -4.21 8.51 -1.10
CA CYS A 43 -3.43 7.84 -2.14
C CYS A 43 -3.38 8.70 -3.40
N ALA A 44 -2.21 8.73 -4.09
CA ALA A 44 -1.99 9.47 -5.33
C ALA A 44 -1.89 8.57 -6.58
N VAL A 45 -1.98 7.24 -6.42
CA VAL A 45 -1.68 6.31 -7.52
C VAL A 45 -2.73 6.34 -8.64
N THR A 46 -4.01 6.47 -8.30
CA THR A 46 -5.10 6.46 -9.29
C THR A 46 -6.01 7.68 -9.19
N ALA A 47 -6.52 8.16 -10.34
CA ALA A 47 -7.50 9.24 -10.38
C ALA A 47 -8.79 8.88 -9.62
N LYS A 48 -9.12 7.59 -9.58
CA LYS A 48 -10.27 7.09 -8.79
C LYS A 48 -10.07 7.34 -7.31
N ALA A 49 -8.90 7.01 -6.75
CA ALA A 49 -8.60 7.24 -5.34
C ALA A 49 -8.72 8.72 -4.94
N GLU A 50 -8.24 9.64 -5.80
CA GLU A 50 -8.39 11.07 -5.57
C GLU A 50 -9.85 11.55 -5.67
N LYS A 51 -10.63 10.98 -6.60
CA LYS A 51 -12.07 11.28 -6.70
C LYS A 51 -12.82 10.81 -5.45
N ASP A 52 -12.54 9.59 -5.02
CA ASP A 52 -13.19 8.98 -3.85
C ASP A 52 -12.84 9.75 -2.57
N LEU A 53 -11.60 10.22 -2.43
CA LEU A 53 -11.17 11.13 -1.36
C LEU A 53 -12.01 12.41 -1.33
N ARG A 54 -12.16 13.12 -2.46
CA ARG A 54 -12.97 14.36 -2.53
C ARG A 54 -14.43 14.15 -2.16
N ILE A 55 -15.01 13.03 -2.60
CA ILE A 55 -16.41 12.67 -2.23
C ILE A 55 -16.49 12.45 -0.71
N SER A 56 -15.52 11.73 -0.14
CA SER A 56 -15.48 11.42 1.28
C SER A 56 -15.28 12.66 2.15
N LEU A 57 -14.43 13.61 1.72
CA LEU A 57 -14.23 14.91 2.40
C LEU A 57 -15.54 15.70 2.49
N ARG A 58 -16.27 15.85 1.37
CA ARG A 58 -17.56 16.54 1.34
C ARG A 58 -18.59 15.87 2.25
N LYS A 59 -18.65 14.53 2.22
CA LYS A 59 -19.54 13.75 3.08
C LYS A 59 -19.19 13.91 4.56
N ALA A 60 -17.91 13.89 4.89
CA ALA A 60 -17.44 14.05 6.26
C ALA A 60 -17.80 15.44 6.83
N ARG A 61 -17.53 16.51 6.08
CA ARG A 61 -17.89 17.89 6.49
C ARG A 61 -19.39 18.07 6.64
N LYS A 62 -20.19 17.53 5.71
CA LYS A 62 -21.67 17.58 5.79
C LYS A 62 -22.21 16.86 7.03
N ASN A 63 -21.66 15.69 7.34
CA ASN A 63 -22.14 14.87 8.47
C ASN A 63 -21.61 15.34 9.82
N ASN A 64 -20.45 16.00 9.84
CA ASN A 64 -19.77 16.47 11.04
C ASN A 64 -19.24 17.90 10.81
N PRO A 65 -20.12 18.92 10.87
CA PRO A 65 -19.76 20.31 10.55
C PRO A 65 -18.63 20.88 11.45
N TYR A 66 -18.53 20.40 12.68
CA TYR A 66 -17.60 20.87 13.71
C TYR A 66 -16.35 20.00 13.86
N ALA A 67 -16.27 18.86 13.18
CA ALA A 67 -15.07 18.04 13.21
C ALA A 67 -13.91 18.72 12.51
N LYS A 68 -12.70 18.49 12.99
CA LYS A 68 -11.49 18.96 12.34
C LYS A 68 -11.05 17.94 11.29
N ILE A 69 -11.04 18.35 10.03
CA ILE A 69 -10.74 17.47 8.89
C ILE A 69 -9.30 17.68 8.46
N ILE A 70 -8.52 16.62 8.57
CA ILE A 70 -7.10 16.58 8.21
C ILE A 70 -6.92 15.70 6.97
N VAL A 71 -6.17 16.18 5.99
CA VAL A 71 -5.76 15.38 4.83
C VAL A 71 -4.25 15.13 4.89
N THR A 72 -3.85 13.89 4.75
CA THR A 72 -2.45 13.48 4.71
C THR A 72 -2.24 12.38 3.67
N GLY A 73 -1.03 11.81 3.60
CA GLY A 73 -0.69 10.73 2.66
C GLY A 73 -0.14 11.24 1.34
N CYS A 74 0.05 10.31 0.38
CA CYS A 74 0.77 10.60 -0.86
C CYS A 74 0.14 11.73 -1.69
N ALA A 75 -1.18 11.84 -1.75
CA ALA A 75 -1.82 12.90 -2.52
C ALA A 75 -1.64 14.29 -1.88
N ALA A 76 -1.70 14.37 -0.54
CA ALA A 76 -1.44 15.59 0.21
C ALA A 76 0.04 16.03 0.11
N GLN A 77 0.96 15.08 0.13
CA GLN A 77 2.40 15.34 -0.02
C GLN A 77 2.74 15.91 -1.40
N ILE A 78 2.12 15.39 -2.48
CA ILE A 78 2.44 15.78 -3.86
C ILE A 78 1.84 17.14 -4.22
N ASP A 79 0.62 17.40 -3.80
CA ASP A 79 -0.12 18.62 -4.15
C ASP A 79 -0.89 19.15 -2.92
N PRO A 80 -0.16 19.67 -1.89
CA PRO A 80 -0.79 20.14 -0.67
C PRO A 80 -1.71 21.34 -0.88
N GLN A 81 -1.39 22.20 -1.83
CA GLN A 81 -2.15 23.39 -2.16
C GLN A 81 -3.56 23.05 -2.65
N LYS A 82 -3.68 22.03 -3.48
CA LYS A 82 -4.96 21.49 -3.96
C LYS A 82 -5.92 21.11 -2.85
N TYR A 83 -5.40 20.62 -1.74
CA TYR A 83 -6.22 20.24 -0.58
C TYR A 83 -6.43 21.38 0.40
N ALA A 84 -5.47 22.29 0.54
CA ALA A 84 -5.60 23.47 1.38
C ALA A 84 -6.70 24.44 0.90
N THR A 85 -6.92 24.53 -0.41
CA THR A 85 -7.99 25.34 -1.03
C THR A 85 -9.39 24.75 -0.86
N LEU A 86 -9.52 23.51 -0.40
CA LEU A 86 -10.83 22.91 -0.20
C LEU A 86 -11.47 23.44 1.10
N PRO A 87 -12.73 23.94 1.03
CA PRO A 87 -13.41 24.49 2.22
C PRO A 87 -13.67 23.41 3.30
N GLU A 88 -13.68 22.15 2.90
CA GLU A 88 -13.88 21.03 3.81
C GLU A 88 -12.65 20.72 4.67
N VAL A 89 -11.44 21.19 4.26
CA VAL A 89 -10.16 20.80 4.86
C VAL A 89 -9.64 21.88 5.80
N ASP A 90 -9.32 21.48 7.02
CA ASP A 90 -8.76 22.39 8.05
C ASP A 90 -7.23 22.31 8.12
N LEU A 91 -6.62 21.14 7.79
CA LEU A 91 -5.17 20.95 7.88
C LEU A 91 -4.70 19.94 6.83
N VAL A 92 -3.53 20.20 6.24
CA VAL A 92 -2.84 19.30 5.30
C VAL A 92 -1.49 18.94 5.91
N LEU A 93 -1.29 17.64 6.18
CA LEU A 93 -0.04 17.10 6.73
C LEU A 93 0.72 16.29 5.66
N GLY A 94 2.03 16.47 5.64
CA GLY A 94 2.92 15.63 4.81
C GLY A 94 3.09 14.21 5.36
N ASN A 95 3.79 13.39 4.60
CA ASN A 95 4.05 11.99 4.97
C ASN A 95 5.01 11.84 6.16
N ILE A 96 5.82 12.85 6.45
CA ILE A 96 6.71 12.89 7.61
C ILE A 96 5.92 13.32 8.85
N GLU A 97 5.07 14.32 8.69
CA GLU A 97 4.36 14.98 9.77
C GLU A 97 3.24 14.12 10.35
N LYS A 98 2.61 13.28 9.52
CA LYS A 98 1.39 12.54 9.88
C LYS A 98 1.53 11.57 11.06
N SER A 99 2.74 11.07 11.34
CA SER A 99 3.01 10.15 12.46
C SER A 99 3.61 10.85 13.69
N LYS A 100 3.87 12.16 13.62
CA LYS A 100 4.43 12.94 14.73
C LYS A 100 3.34 13.41 15.68
N LEU A 101 3.54 13.18 16.97
CA LEU A 101 2.64 13.62 18.03
C LEU A 101 2.41 15.16 18.01
N GLU A 102 3.48 15.92 17.78
CA GLU A 102 3.45 17.39 17.74
C GLU A 102 2.52 17.93 16.65
N SER A 103 2.33 17.19 15.56
CA SER A 103 1.42 17.57 14.48
C SER A 103 -0.04 17.62 14.94
N TYR A 104 -0.36 16.92 16.00
CA TYR A 104 -1.72 16.88 16.58
C TYR A 104 -1.85 17.74 17.84
N GLN A 105 -0.77 18.03 18.58
CA GLN A 105 -0.81 18.85 19.81
C GLN A 105 -0.85 20.35 19.55
N ASN A 106 0.02 20.85 18.66
CA ASN A 106 0.30 22.29 18.51
C ASN A 106 -0.58 23.02 17.49
N ASN A 107 -1.41 22.32 16.72
CA ASN A 107 -2.18 22.91 15.62
C ASN A 107 -3.66 23.19 15.98
N PHE A 108 -4.03 23.14 17.26
CA PHE A 108 -5.43 23.15 17.69
C PHE A 108 -5.72 24.17 18.78
N SER A 109 -5.26 25.42 18.61
CA SER A 109 -5.72 26.52 19.50
C SER A 109 -7.23 26.72 19.29
N LEU A 110 -7.95 26.87 20.40
CA LEU A 110 -9.42 27.06 20.48
C LEU A 110 -9.94 28.34 19.77
N THR A 111 -9.05 29.13 19.14
CA THR A 111 -9.37 30.40 18.46
C THR A 111 -9.84 30.24 17.01
N ASP A 112 -9.85 29.01 16.44
CA ASP A 112 -10.18 28.77 15.03
C ASP A 112 -11.65 28.41 14.76
N ASN A 113 -12.58 28.99 15.54
CA ASN A 113 -14.00 28.92 15.20
C ASN A 113 -14.31 29.93 14.06
N PRO A 114 -14.78 29.48 12.89
CA PRO A 114 -15.08 30.35 11.75
C PRO A 114 -16.05 31.50 12.07
N GLN A 115 -16.93 31.33 13.07
CA GLN A 115 -17.87 32.35 13.49
C GLN A 115 -17.25 33.46 14.37
N LYS A 116 -15.98 33.31 14.83
CA LYS A 116 -15.25 34.34 15.57
C LYS A 116 -14.26 35.14 14.73
N LYS A 117 -14.03 34.79 13.46
CA LYS A 117 -13.06 35.47 12.58
C LYS A 117 -13.49 36.84 12.05
N GLU A 118 -14.77 37.19 12.09
CA GLU A 118 -15.19 38.54 11.71
C GLU A 118 -14.76 39.66 12.70
N ALA A 119 -14.38 39.30 13.92
CA ALA A 119 -14.05 40.29 14.96
C ALA A 119 -12.54 40.60 15.08
N LEU A 120 -11.62 39.90 14.39
CA LEU A 120 -10.17 40.00 14.60
C LEU A 120 -9.37 40.50 13.38
N ASN A 121 -10.03 40.90 12.30
CA ASN A 121 -9.35 41.35 11.06
C ASN A 121 -8.79 42.80 11.12
N ASN A 122 -8.62 43.42 12.28
CA ASN A 122 -8.13 44.79 12.40
C ASN A 122 -6.90 44.97 13.28
N GLN A 123 -5.91 44.07 13.24
CA GLN A 123 -4.57 44.45 13.74
C GLN A 123 -3.48 43.48 13.28
N ASN A 124 -2.45 44.09 12.68
CA ASN A 124 -1.07 43.61 12.47
C ASN A 124 -0.71 42.84 11.20
N ASN A 125 -0.42 43.62 10.17
CA ASN A 125 0.56 43.30 9.11
C ASN A 125 1.97 43.55 9.67
N SER A 126 2.81 42.51 9.77
CA SER A 126 4.25 42.58 9.44
C SER A 126 4.95 41.23 9.68
N ASP A 127 5.76 40.85 8.69
CA ASP A 127 6.92 39.97 8.77
C ASP A 127 6.74 38.45 8.97
N ILE A 128 6.37 37.74 7.91
CA ILE A 128 6.93 36.40 7.63
C ILE A 128 7.19 36.26 6.12
N LYS A 129 8.34 36.74 5.66
CA LYS A 129 8.97 36.29 4.43
C LYS A 129 9.60 34.92 4.70
N ILE A 130 8.97 33.88 4.21
CA ILE A 130 9.50 32.51 4.30
C ILE A 130 10.70 32.40 3.35
N LYS A 131 11.87 32.16 3.94
CA LYS A 131 13.10 31.78 3.24
C LYS A 131 12.94 30.38 2.63
N ASN A 132 12.43 30.30 1.41
CA ASN A 132 12.33 29.07 0.64
C ASN A 132 13.37 28.95 -0.50
N GLU A 133 14.44 29.76 -0.49
CA GLU A 133 15.39 29.83 -1.60
C GLU A 133 16.74 29.13 -1.37
N GLN A 134 16.98 28.42 -0.27
CA GLN A 134 18.34 27.93 0.05
C GLN A 134 18.52 26.42 0.21
N LEU A 135 17.67 25.56 -0.35
CA LEU A 135 17.85 24.11 -0.22
C LEU A 135 17.96 23.34 -1.55
N ILE A 136 18.46 23.97 -2.60
CA ILE A 136 18.82 23.25 -3.84
C ILE A 136 20.27 23.52 -4.18
N SER A 137 21.21 22.98 -3.42
CA SER A 137 22.57 22.82 -3.89
C SER A 137 23.22 21.61 -3.24
N ASN A 138 23.78 20.78 -4.08
CA ASN A 138 24.72 19.68 -3.83
C ASN A 138 24.10 18.28 -3.66
N ASN A 139 23.71 17.67 -4.79
CA ASN A 139 24.11 16.30 -5.10
C ASN A 139 23.89 16.04 -6.60
N ARG A 140 24.97 15.71 -7.30
CA ARG A 140 24.99 15.48 -8.74
C ARG A 140 24.62 14.02 -9.04
N ASP A 141 23.33 13.76 -9.31
CA ASP A 141 22.88 12.50 -9.90
C ASP A 141 21.84 12.76 -11.00
N GLN A 142 21.83 11.92 -12.03
CA GLN A 142 20.95 12.03 -13.20
C GLN A 142 19.44 12.04 -12.85
N ASN A 143 19.07 11.63 -11.64
CA ASN A 143 17.69 11.63 -11.14
C ASN A 143 17.18 13.05 -10.83
N HIS A 144 18.04 14.00 -10.47
CA HIS A 144 17.65 15.37 -10.10
C HIS A 144 16.97 16.16 -11.22
N HIS A 145 17.28 15.88 -12.48
CA HIS A 145 16.69 16.60 -13.60
C HIS A 145 15.18 16.28 -13.74
N GLN A 146 14.80 15.01 -13.61
CA GLN A 146 13.39 14.58 -13.71
C GLN A 146 12.58 15.09 -12.49
N ASP A 147 13.16 15.06 -11.31
CA ASP A 147 12.52 15.55 -10.09
C ASP A 147 12.31 17.07 -10.17
N ARG A 148 13.31 17.82 -10.65
CA ARG A 148 13.20 19.27 -10.88
C ARG A 148 12.10 19.62 -11.87
N LEU A 149 12.02 18.91 -13.01
CA LEU A 149 10.97 19.12 -14.01
C LEU A 149 9.58 18.83 -13.45
N PHE A 150 9.45 17.83 -12.60
CA PHE A 150 8.20 17.49 -11.93
C PHE A 150 7.71 18.66 -11.04
N TYR A 151 8.59 19.16 -10.16
CA TYR A 151 8.22 20.28 -9.28
C TYR A 151 8.01 21.60 -10.03
N GLU A 152 8.74 21.88 -11.11
CA GLU A 152 8.51 23.03 -11.98
C GLU A 152 7.13 22.99 -12.64
N GLU A 153 6.67 21.80 -13.06
CA GLU A 153 5.34 21.64 -13.67
C GLU A 153 4.21 21.78 -12.65
N LEU A 154 4.41 21.34 -11.41
CA LEU A 154 3.48 21.60 -10.33
C LEU A 154 3.38 23.09 -9.99
N ARG A 155 4.50 23.80 -9.91
CA ARG A 155 4.56 25.25 -9.66
C ARG A 155 3.87 26.07 -10.73
N LYS A 156 3.92 25.69 -12.00
CA LYS A 156 3.21 26.38 -13.12
C LYS A 156 1.69 26.37 -12.95
N LYS A 157 1.13 25.51 -12.09
CA LYS A 157 -0.30 25.49 -11.73
C LYS A 157 -0.63 26.33 -10.51
N ASP A 158 0.33 27.04 -9.97
CA ASP A 158 0.20 27.77 -8.73
C ASP A 158 -0.84 28.89 -8.88
N LYS A 159 -1.98 28.70 -8.20
CA LYS A 159 -2.88 29.79 -7.88
C LYS A 159 -2.30 30.43 -6.62
N SER A 160 -2.15 31.74 -6.61
CA SER A 160 -1.75 32.44 -5.40
C SER A 160 -2.68 32.07 -4.25
N LEU A 161 -2.15 31.29 -3.27
CA LEU A 161 -2.85 30.97 -2.04
C LEU A 161 -2.87 32.20 -1.16
N ASN A 162 -3.98 32.40 -0.44
CA ASN A 162 -4.02 33.40 0.61
C ASN A 162 -3.30 32.90 1.88
N ASP A 163 -2.97 33.80 2.81
CA ASP A 163 -2.24 33.45 4.05
C ASP A 163 -2.95 32.40 4.90
N TYR A 164 -4.27 32.39 4.89
CA TYR A 164 -5.08 31.36 5.57
C TYR A 164 -4.91 29.96 4.95
N GLU A 165 -4.92 29.87 3.63
CA GLU A 165 -4.71 28.60 2.95
C GLU A 165 -3.28 28.08 3.15
N LEU A 166 -2.28 28.98 3.14
CA LEU A 166 -0.90 28.66 3.44
C LEU A 166 -0.73 28.14 4.87
N SER A 167 -1.44 28.74 5.84
CA SER A 167 -1.36 28.34 7.25
C SER A 167 -1.86 26.90 7.49
N LYS A 168 -2.70 26.38 6.60
CA LYS A 168 -3.17 24.98 6.67
C LYS A 168 -2.12 23.96 6.25
N ILE A 169 -1.03 24.35 5.58
CA ILE A 169 -0.07 23.42 5.00
C ILE A 169 1.09 23.18 5.98
N LYS A 170 1.25 21.90 6.39
CA LYS A 170 2.39 21.39 7.16
C LYS A 170 2.99 20.23 6.42
N VAL A 171 3.72 20.53 5.34
CA VAL A 171 4.29 19.55 4.41
C VAL A 171 5.73 19.95 4.11
N ASN A 172 6.69 19.14 4.56
CA ASN A 172 8.10 19.33 4.25
C ASN A 172 8.50 18.62 2.94
N ASP A 173 9.65 18.99 2.39
CA ASP A 173 10.19 18.32 1.22
C ASP A 173 10.54 16.87 1.54
N ILE A 174 9.82 15.94 0.92
CA ILE A 174 10.00 14.51 1.13
C ILE A 174 11.33 14.00 0.55
N MET A 175 11.92 14.70 -0.42
CA MET A 175 13.19 14.32 -1.04
C MET A 175 14.39 14.57 -0.14
N SER A 176 14.27 15.48 0.84
CA SER A 176 15.31 15.77 1.83
C SER A 176 15.40 14.75 2.96
N VAL A 177 14.45 13.78 3.01
CA VAL A 177 14.36 12.81 4.10
C VAL A 177 15.34 11.67 3.87
N LEU A 178 16.27 11.48 4.79
CA LEU A 178 17.30 10.46 4.72
C LEU A 178 16.94 9.20 5.54
N ASP A 179 16.16 9.36 6.61
CA ASP A 179 15.83 8.27 7.52
C ASP A 179 14.34 7.92 7.50
N THR A 180 14.02 6.65 7.72
CA THR A 180 12.66 6.23 8.04
C THR A 180 12.51 6.26 9.55
N ALA A 181 11.70 7.21 10.06
CA ALA A 181 11.37 7.22 11.48
C ALA A 181 10.65 5.92 11.85
N PRO A 182 11.11 5.20 12.89
CA PRO A 182 10.45 3.99 13.33
C PRO A 182 9.01 4.31 13.74
N GLN A 183 8.05 3.74 13.05
CA GLN A 183 6.65 3.85 13.41
C GLN A 183 6.31 2.65 14.30
N LEU A 184 6.14 2.91 15.60
CA LEU A 184 5.86 1.87 16.59
C LEU A 184 4.40 1.41 16.48
N VAL A 185 4.10 0.55 15.51
CA VAL A 185 2.80 -0.11 15.41
C VAL A 185 2.94 -1.49 16.03
N SER A 186 2.36 -1.67 17.21
CA SER A 186 2.44 -2.95 17.94
C SER A 186 1.24 -3.87 17.72
N TYR A 187 0.11 -3.33 17.27
CA TYR A 187 -1.13 -4.08 17.08
C TYR A 187 -1.98 -3.47 15.95
N PHE A 188 -2.67 -4.33 15.22
CA PHE A 188 -3.64 -3.95 14.18
C PHE A 188 -5.04 -4.33 14.66
N GLU A 189 -5.84 -3.34 15.05
CA GLU A 189 -7.25 -3.59 15.34
C GLU A 189 -7.97 -4.05 14.07
N ASN A 190 -8.78 -5.07 14.22
CA ASN A 190 -9.62 -5.58 13.13
C ASN A 190 -8.90 -6.17 11.90
N GLN A 191 -7.58 -6.43 11.98
CA GLN A 191 -6.82 -7.09 10.93
C GLN A 191 -6.17 -8.37 11.45
N THR A 192 -6.40 -9.48 10.76
CA THR A 192 -5.86 -10.79 11.10
C THR A 192 -4.37 -10.89 10.78
N ARG A 193 -3.90 -10.15 9.77
CA ARG A 193 -2.49 -10.08 9.38
C ARG A 193 -1.92 -8.73 9.75
N ALA A 194 -0.75 -8.74 10.41
CA ALA A 194 -0.01 -7.53 10.69
C ALA A 194 0.83 -7.11 9.49
N PHE A 195 0.85 -5.81 9.18
CA PHE A 195 1.77 -5.24 8.21
C PHE A 195 2.99 -4.70 8.94
N LEU A 196 4.18 -5.05 8.48
CA LEU A 196 5.44 -4.55 9.03
C LEU A 196 6.18 -3.78 7.95
N GLU A 197 6.28 -2.46 8.13
CA GLU A 197 7.07 -1.63 7.24
C GLU A 197 8.55 -1.94 7.40
N ILE A 198 9.21 -2.29 6.31
CA ILE A 198 10.65 -2.53 6.27
C ILE A 198 11.39 -1.52 5.39
N GLN A 199 10.66 -0.82 4.52
CA GLN A 199 11.23 0.09 3.55
C GLN A 199 10.20 1.13 3.11
N ASN A 200 10.61 2.38 2.87
CA ASN A 200 9.77 3.46 2.35
C ASN A 200 10.51 4.24 1.26
N GLY A 201 9.74 4.93 0.39
CA GLY A 201 10.30 5.63 -0.77
C GLY A 201 10.76 4.68 -1.89
N CYS A 202 11.28 5.24 -2.98
CA CYS A 202 11.76 4.46 -4.12
C CYS A 202 12.76 5.27 -4.95
N ASN A 203 13.91 4.66 -5.28
CA ASN A 203 14.94 5.28 -6.13
C ASN A 203 14.67 5.09 -7.62
N HIS A 204 13.69 4.24 -7.99
CA HIS A 204 13.29 4.10 -9.37
C HIS A 204 12.51 5.33 -9.85
N ARG A 205 12.71 5.67 -11.10
CA ARG A 205 12.00 6.76 -11.79
C ARG A 205 11.24 6.19 -12.99
N CYS A 206 10.36 5.18 -12.71
CA CYS A 206 9.46 4.64 -13.72
C CYS A 206 8.62 5.77 -14.32
N THR A 207 8.50 5.80 -15.65
CA THR A 207 7.96 6.97 -16.38
C THR A 207 6.51 7.31 -16.04
N PHE A 208 5.76 6.39 -15.46
CA PHE A 208 4.36 6.56 -15.06
C PHE A 208 4.17 6.81 -13.56
N CYS A 209 5.22 6.61 -12.76
CA CYS A 209 5.08 6.49 -11.32
C CYS A 209 5.18 7.85 -10.63
N ILE A 210 4.21 8.14 -9.77
CA ILE A 210 4.13 9.35 -8.95
C ILE A 210 4.68 9.13 -7.52
N ILE A 211 4.96 7.88 -7.15
CA ILE A 211 5.27 7.50 -5.77
C ILE A 211 6.54 8.14 -5.22
N PRO A 212 7.66 8.27 -5.96
CA PRO A 212 8.84 8.95 -5.42
C PRO A 212 8.56 10.38 -4.93
N TYR A 213 7.67 11.09 -5.61
CA TYR A 213 7.29 12.46 -5.25
C TYR A 213 6.38 12.57 -4.02
N GLY A 214 5.72 11.47 -3.67
CA GLY A 214 4.91 11.40 -2.46
C GLY A 214 5.64 10.77 -1.28
N ARG A 215 6.68 9.98 -1.53
CA ARG A 215 7.35 9.19 -0.49
C ARG A 215 8.85 9.37 -0.40
N GLY A 216 9.44 10.11 -1.33
CA GLY A 216 10.89 10.37 -1.38
C GLY A 216 11.71 9.21 -1.91
N ASN A 217 13.01 9.29 -1.68
CA ASN A 217 13.97 8.26 -2.04
C ASN A 217 13.84 7.02 -1.15
N SER A 218 14.41 5.89 -1.61
CA SER A 218 14.42 4.61 -0.88
C SER A 218 15.11 4.77 0.48
N ARG A 219 14.46 4.26 1.51
CA ARG A 219 14.96 4.26 2.90
C ARG A 219 14.51 2.97 3.56
N SER A 220 15.47 2.26 4.15
CA SER A 220 15.23 0.99 4.84
C SER A 220 15.08 1.21 6.34
N VAL A 221 14.22 0.43 6.96
CA VAL A 221 14.12 0.34 8.43
C VAL A 221 15.28 -0.51 8.95
N GLY A 222 15.90 -0.10 10.03
CA GLY A 222 17.00 -0.84 10.65
C GLY A 222 16.60 -2.27 11.04
N PHE A 223 17.47 -3.25 10.79
CA PHE A 223 17.16 -4.65 11.02
C PHE A 223 16.74 -4.97 12.47
N GLY A 224 17.42 -4.36 13.46
CA GLY A 224 17.07 -4.54 14.88
C GLY A 224 15.66 -4.07 15.21
N GLU A 225 15.21 -2.99 14.59
CA GLU A 225 13.87 -2.45 14.71
C GLU A 225 12.83 -3.43 14.14
N ILE A 226 13.08 -3.97 12.93
CA ILE A 226 12.21 -4.98 12.29
C ILE A 226 12.02 -6.19 13.22
N VAL A 227 13.10 -6.72 13.81
CA VAL A 227 13.04 -7.84 14.74
C VAL A 227 12.22 -7.49 15.99
N SER A 228 12.45 -6.31 16.56
CA SER A 228 11.73 -5.83 17.75
C SER A 228 10.22 -5.71 17.49
N GLN A 229 9.83 -5.10 16.39
CA GLN A 229 8.42 -4.93 16.02
C GLN A 229 7.76 -6.27 15.69
N CYS A 230 8.46 -7.14 14.96
CA CYS A 230 7.99 -8.48 14.65
C CYS A 230 7.63 -9.25 15.94
N LYS A 231 8.53 -9.27 16.95
CA LYS A 231 8.29 -9.91 18.24
C LYS A 231 7.08 -9.33 18.98
N LYS A 232 6.92 -7.99 18.97
CA LYS A 232 5.75 -7.33 19.58
C LYS A 232 4.44 -7.74 18.90
N MET A 233 4.41 -7.80 17.57
CA MET A 233 3.22 -8.21 16.82
C MET A 233 2.83 -9.67 17.14
N ILE A 234 3.81 -10.57 17.27
CA ILE A 234 3.56 -11.97 17.63
C ILE A 234 3.06 -12.07 19.07
N ALA A 235 3.69 -11.35 20.01
CA ALA A 235 3.24 -11.31 21.40
C ALA A 235 1.79 -10.80 21.53
N ASN A 236 1.35 -9.95 20.62
CA ASN A 236 -0.04 -9.49 20.50
C ASN A 236 -0.96 -10.47 19.76
N GLY A 237 -0.49 -11.66 19.39
CA GLY A 237 -1.29 -12.76 18.87
C GLY A 237 -1.41 -12.83 17.35
N HIS A 238 -0.69 -11.99 16.58
CA HIS A 238 -0.71 -12.10 15.13
C HIS A 238 -0.01 -13.37 14.63
N GLN A 239 -0.68 -14.11 13.75
CA GLN A 239 -0.20 -15.38 13.20
C GLN A 239 0.50 -15.24 11.84
N GLU A 240 0.32 -14.10 11.17
CA GLU A 240 0.96 -13.80 9.89
C GLU A 240 1.44 -12.35 9.87
N ILE A 241 2.73 -12.15 9.54
CA ILE A 241 3.33 -10.84 9.32
C ILE A 241 3.60 -10.66 7.84
N VAL A 242 3.19 -9.51 7.29
CA VAL A 242 3.42 -9.14 5.89
C VAL A 242 4.48 -8.04 5.87
N LEU A 243 5.68 -8.35 5.37
CA LEU A 243 6.70 -7.34 5.11
C LEU A 243 6.20 -6.41 4.02
N THR A 244 6.17 -5.12 4.31
CA THR A 244 5.59 -4.12 3.42
C THR A 244 6.53 -2.94 3.20
N GLY A 245 6.37 -2.30 2.05
CA GLY A 245 7.13 -1.12 1.67
C GLY A 245 6.67 -0.62 0.30
N VAL A 246 7.38 0.32 -0.23
CA VAL A 246 7.20 0.83 -1.60
C VAL A 246 7.91 -0.08 -2.60
N ASP A 247 9.13 -0.47 -2.27
CA ASP A 247 10.00 -1.34 -3.05
C ASP A 247 10.86 -2.19 -2.11
N ILE A 248 10.26 -3.23 -1.55
CA ILE A 248 10.95 -4.08 -0.58
C ILE A 248 12.11 -4.86 -1.17
N SER A 249 12.17 -5.01 -2.49
CA SER A 249 13.28 -5.68 -3.18
C SER A 249 14.58 -4.88 -3.07
N ASP A 250 14.48 -3.55 -2.91
CA ASP A 250 15.61 -2.64 -2.71
C ASP A 250 16.05 -2.50 -1.24
N TYR A 251 15.46 -3.28 -0.33
CA TYR A 251 15.73 -3.22 1.11
C TYR A 251 17.22 -3.39 1.41
N GLY A 252 17.71 -2.54 2.30
CA GLY A 252 18.99 -2.66 2.99
C GLY A 252 20.19 -2.11 2.24
N LYS A 253 20.03 -1.66 0.99
CA LYS A 253 21.14 -1.08 0.20
C LYS A 253 21.64 0.25 0.77
N ASP A 254 20.78 0.99 1.46
CA ASP A 254 21.04 2.29 2.09
C ASP A 254 21.47 2.20 3.56
N LEU A 255 21.45 1.00 4.15
CA LEU A 255 21.88 0.81 5.54
C LEU A 255 23.41 0.92 5.68
N PRO A 256 23.90 1.40 6.84
CA PRO A 256 25.34 1.49 7.12
C PRO A 256 26.11 0.17 6.92
N LEU A 257 25.45 -0.94 7.20
CA LEU A 257 25.90 -2.29 6.86
C LEU A 257 24.88 -2.88 5.87
N PRO A 258 25.15 -2.79 4.57
CA PRO A 258 24.22 -3.26 3.55
C PRO A 258 23.88 -4.74 3.72
N ILE A 259 22.61 -5.06 3.52
CA ILE A 259 22.05 -6.42 3.63
C ILE A 259 20.95 -6.59 2.59
N SER A 260 20.93 -7.73 1.88
CA SER A 260 19.86 -8.00 0.92
C SER A 260 18.55 -8.40 1.61
N LEU A 261 17.43 -8.34 0.86
CA LEU A 261 16.14 -8.80 1.33
C LEU A 261 16.18 -10.28 1.75
N SER A 262 16.85 -11.13 0.97
CA SER A 262 17.02 -12.56 1.25
C SER A 262 17.76 -12.80 2.57
N GLN A 263 18.89 -12.13 2.77
CA GLN A 263 19.66 -12.20 4.02
C GLN A 263 18.87 -11.68 5.22
N MET A 264 18.09 -10.61 5.04
CA MET A 264 17.23 -10.07 6.07
C MET A 264 16.14 -11.08 6.47
N ILE A 265 15.44 -11.69 5.50
CA ILE A 265 14.42 -12.72 5.75
C ILE A 265 15.02 -13.90 6.52
N LYS A 266 16.15 -14.43 6.06
CA LYS A 266 16.85 -15.56 6.69
C LYS A 266 17.23 -15.28 8.15
N LYS A 267 17.78 -14.09 8.40
CA LYS A 267 18.16 -13.66 9.77
C LYS A 267 16.90 -13.42 10.63
N LEU A 268 15.85 -12.78 10.08
CA LEU A 268 14.60 -12.55 10.81
C LEU A 268 13.96 -13.86 11.27
N LEU A 269 13.81 -14.82 10.37
CA LEU A 269 13.22 -16.12 10.69
C LEU A 269 14.06 -16.93 11.67
N LYS A 270 15.38 -16.74 11.69
CA LYS A 270 16.26 -17.33 12.69
C LYS A 270 16.10 -16.68 14.08
N LEU A 271 15.94 -15.35 14.17
CA LEU A 271 15.84 -14.59 15.42
C LEU A 271 14.43 -14.54 16.01
N VAL A 272 13.43 -14.94 15.21
CA VAL A 272 12.02 -14.99 15.62
C VAL A 272 11.46 -16.36 15.22
N PRO A 273 11.88 -17.44 15.91
CA PRO A 273 11.46 -18.80 15.60
C PRO A 273 9.97 -19.04 15.84
N GLU A 274 9.34 -18.25 16.70
CA GLU A 274 7.92 -18.28 17.02
C GLU A 274 7.02 -17.66 15.95
N LEU A 275 7.55 -17.01 14.90
CA LEU A 275 6.76 -16.47 13.80
C LEU A 275 6.16 -17.59 12.94
N PRO A 276 4.82 -17.78 12.89
CA PRO A 276 4.23 -18.90 12.15
C PRO A 276 4.27 -18.69 10.63
N ARG A 277 4.02 -17.46 10.17
CA ARG A 277 3.97 -17.13 8.73
C ARG A 277 4.56 -15.76 8.43
N LEU A 278 5.45 -15.72 7.46
CA LEU A 278 6.01 -14.51 6.89
C LEU A 278 5.55 -14.38 5.44
N ARG A 279 4.98 -13.25 5.08
CA ARG A 279 4.54 -12.94 3.71
C ARG A 279 5.22 -11.69 3.22
N LEU A 280 5.41 -11.60 1.91
CA LEU A 280 5.97 -10.43 1.26
C LEU A 280 4.86 -9.60 0.59
N SER A 281 5.03 -8.29 0.54
CA SER A 281 4.29 -7.41 -0.38
C SER A 281 4.84 -7.57 -1.80
N SER A 282 4.53 -6.61 -2.69
CA SER A 282 4.99 -6.68 -4.08
C SER A 282 6.51 -6.61 -4.18
N ILE A 283 7.08 -7.43 -5.07
CA ILE A 283 8.50 -7.53 -5.34
C ILE A 283 8.81 -7.22 -6.80
N ASP A 284 10.01 -6.73 -7.06
CA ASP A 284 10.57 -6.57 -8.41
C ASP A 284 11.57 -7.71 -8.67
N VAL A 285 11.28 -8.52 -9.70
CA VAL A 285 12.10 -9.70 -10.00
C VAL A 285 13.55 -9.37 -10.36
N SER A 286 13.81 -8.19 -10.91
CA SER A 286 15.17 -7.74 -11.28
C SER A 286 16.08 -7.42 -10.08
N GLU A 287 15.54 -7.34 -8.89
CA GLU A 287 16.25 -6.99 -7.66
C GLU A 287 16.53 -8.20 -6.76
N LEU A 288 15.99 -9.36 -7.12
CA LEU A 288 16.12 -10.58 -6.32
C LEU A 288 17.39 -11.33 -6.69
N ASP A 289 18.14 -11.73 -5.67
CA ASP A 289 19.33 -12.57 -5.81
C ASP A 289 19.00 -14.07 -5.81
N ASP A 290 19.96 -14.92 -6.15
CA ASP A 290 19.76 -16.37 -6.12
C ASP A 290 19.52 -16.89 -4.70
N GLU A 291 20.09 -16.23 -3.66
CA GLU A 291 19.83 -16.56 -2.25
C GLU A 291 18.33 -16.44 -1.91
N PHE A 292 17.59 -15.54 -2.57
CA PHE A 292 16.15 -15.42 -2.37
C PHE A 292 15.41 -16.71 -2.75
N LEU A 293 15.75 -17.33 -3.87
CA LEU A 293 15.14 -18.59 -4.29
C LEU A 293 15.52 -19.75 -3.35
N GLU A 294 16.74 -19.76 -2.81
CA GLU A 294 17.13 -20.74 -1.79
C GLU A 294 16.30 -20.59 -0.49
N VAL A 295 16.12 -19.36 -0.02
CA VAL A 295 15.30 -19.08 1.16
C VAL A 295 13.84 -19.45 0.91
N LEU A 296 13.31 -19.15 -0.28
CA LEU A 296 11.95 -19.52 -0.67
C LEU A 296 11.74 -21.04 -0.69
N ALA A 297 12.75 -21.78 -1.12
CA ALA A 297 12.72 -23.25 -1.18
C ALA A 297 12.83 -23.90 0.21
N SER A 298 13.72 -23.38 1.04
CA SER A 298 14.13 -24.04 2.30
C SER A 298 13.33 -23.60 3.54
N GLU A 299 12.70 -22.40 3.52
CA GLU A 299 12.02 -21.87 4.69
C GLU A 299 10.49 -22.01 4.55
N PRO A 300 9.85 -22.98 5.24
CA PRO A 300 8.42 -23.22 5.10
C PRO A 300 7.54 -22.10 5.66
N ARG A 301 8.05 -21.28 6.58
CA ARG A 301 7.34 -20.13 7.15
C ARG A 301 7.27 -18.94 6.20
N LEU A 302 8.18 -18.84 5.21
CA LEU A 302 8.02 -17.92 4.09
C LEU A 302 6.91 -18.46 3.19
N THR A 303 5.77 -17.75 3.18
CA THR A 303 4.56 -18.23 2.49
C THR A 303 4.78 -18.35 0.97
N PRO A 304 4.29 -19.43 0.31
CA PRO A 304 4.48 -19.69 -1.12
C PRO A 304 3.53 -18.84 -1.97
N TYR A 305 3.63 -17.53 -1.84
CA TYR A 305 2.93 -16.54 -2.64
C TYR A 305 3.83 -15.34 -2.88
N LEU A 306 4.04 -14.99 -4.12
CA LEU A 306 4.78 -13.80 -4.52
C LEU A 306 3.90 -12.91 -5.39
N HIS A 307 3.87 -11.62 -5.09
CA HIS A 307 3.20 -10.62 -5.90
C HIS A 307 4.25 -9.84 -6.71
N LEU A 308 4.16 -9.94 -8.05
CA LEU A 308 5.18 -9.44 -8.96
C LEU A 308 4.80 -8.07 -9.52
N SER A 309 5.72 -7.12 -9.50
CA SER A 309 5.56 -5.82 -10.15
C SER A 309 5.80 -5.92 -11.66
N ALA A 310 5.05 -6.78 -12.36
CA ALA A 310 5.25 -7.08 -13.78
C ALA A 310 4.96 -5.89 -14.71
N GLN A 311 3.91 -5.13 -14.46
CA GLN A 311 3.44 -3.93 -15.15
C GLN A 311 3.02 -4.13 -16.62
N SER A 312 3.76 -4.89 -17.43
CA SER A 312 3.45 -5.23 -18.83
C SER A 312 4.08 -6.56 -19.22
N GLY A 313 3.52 -7.22 -20.22
CA GLY A 313 4.09 -8.41 -20.86
C GLY A 313 4.83 -8.11 -22.16
N ASP A 314 5.11 -6.85 -22.47
CA ASP A 314 5.79 -6.43 -23.67
C ASP A 314 7.06 -5.67 -23.38
N ASP A 315 8.19 -6.08 -23.95
CA ASP A 315 9.52 -5.54 -23.66
C ASP A 315 9.68 -4.08 -24.06
N LEU A 316 9.04 -3.65 -25.16
CA LEU A 316 9.11 -2.27 -25.58
C LEU A 316 8.31 -1.36 -24.63
N ILE A 317 7.18 -1.84 -24.14
CA ILE A 317 6.41 -1.13 -23.12
C ILE A 317 7.19 -1.10 -21.81
N LEU A 318 7.78 -2.21 -21.36
CA LEU A 318 8.64 -2.24 -20.16
C LEU A 318 9.79 -1.25 -20.28
N LYS A 319 10.45 -1.17 -21.43
CA LYS A 319 11.52 -0.18 -21.70
C LYS A 319 10.99 1.25 -21.62
N ARG A 320 9.81 1.55 -22.22
CA ARG A 320 9.16 2.87 -22.14
C ARG A 320 8.74 3.22 -20.71
N MET A 321 8.39 2.24 -19.92
CA MET A 321 8.12 2.37 -18.47
C MET A 321 9.37 2.59 -17.65
N LYS A 322 10.59 2.40 -18.21
CA LYS A 322 11.87 2.30 -17.47
C LYS A 322 11.85 1.17 -16.44
N ARG A 323 11.30 0.00 -16.81
CA ARG A 323 11.42 -1.21 -15.99
C ARG A 323 12.80 -1.82 -16.18
N ARG A 324 13.25 -2.57 -15.17
CA ARG A 324 14.58 -3.19 -15.15
C ARG A 324 14.56 -4.64 -15.62
N HIS A 325 13.42 -5.31 -15.50
CA HIS A 325 13.24 -6.64 -16.04
C HIS A 325 12.63 -6.59 -17.44
N ASN A 326 12.90 -7.61 -18.21
CA ASN A 326 12.20 -7.93 -19.44
C ASN A 326 11.20 -9.08 -19.22
N ARG A 327 10.40 -9.38 -20.26
CA ARG A 327 9.39 -10.44 -20.20
C ARG A 327 9.99 -11.80 -19.88
N GLN A 328 11.11 -12.16 -20.52
CA GLN A 328 11.73 -13.48 -20.37
C GLN A 328 12.27 -13.69 -18.96
N GLU A 329 12.91 -12.70 -18.37
CA GLU A 329 13.42 -12.75 -16.99
C GLU A 329 12.29 -13.03 -15.98
N LEU A 330 11.11 -12.45 -16.18
CA LEU A 330 9.95 -12.72 -15.33
C LEU A 330 9.44 -14.16 -15.50
N LEU A 331 9.36 -14.66 -16.73
CA LEU A 331 8.95 -16.04 -17.01
C LEU A 331 9.93 -17.05 -16.42
N ASP A 332 11.24 -16.82 -16.60
CA ASP A 332 12.31 -17.68 -16.06
C ASP A 332 12.30 -17.71 -14.53
N PHE A 333 12.10 -16.54 -13.90
CA PHE A 333 11.94 -16.47 -12.45
C PHE A 333 10.75 -17.29 -11.97
N CYS A 334 9.58 -17.13 -12.60
CA CYS A 334 8.38 -17.89 -12.22
C CYS A 334 8.57 -19.40 -12.39
N LYS A 335 9.26 -19.81 -13.45
CA LYS A 335 9.58 -21.22 -13.71
C LYS A 335 10.51 -21.79 -12.64
N ARG A 336 11.65 -21.14 -12.39
CA ARG A 336 12.62 -21.55 -11.34
C ARG A 336 11.99 -21.61 -9.95
N ALA A 337 11.19 -20.60 -9.59
CA ALA A 337 10.52 -20.58 -8.29
C ALA A 337 9.53 -21.76 -8.14
N ARG A 338 8.80 -22.16 -9.20
CA ARG A 338 7.91 -23.35 -9.15
C ARG A 338 8.67 -24.67 -9.07
N GLU A 339 9.80 -24.78 -9.76
CA GLU A 339 10.64 -25.98 -9.66
C GLU A 339 11.13 -26.20 -8.23
N LEU A 340 11.46 -25.12 -7.52
CA LEU A 340 11.95 -25.14 -6.14
C LEU A 340 10.82 -25.21 -5.09
N ARG A 341 9.67 -24.59 -5.37
CA ARG A 341 8.50 -24.53 -4.48
C ARG A 341 7.21 -24.79 -5.28
N PRO A 342 6.83 -26.06 -5.51
CA PRO A 342 5.71 -26.44 -6.40
C PRO A 342 4.33 -25.92 -5.98
N ASP A 343 4.13 -25.60 -4.71
CA ASP A 343 2.89 -25.04 -4.16
C ASP A 343 2.79 -23.51 -4.29
N ILE A 344 3.82 -22.86 -4.90
CA ILE A 344 3.83 -21.40 -5.06
C ILE A 344 2.75 -20.92 -6.02
N THR A 345 2.14 -19.78 -5.68
CA THR A 345 1.27 -19.01 -6.57
C THR A 345 1.81 -17.63 -6.82
N PHE A 346 1.54 -17.09 -8.00
CA PHE A 346 1.95 -15.75 -8.37
C PHE A 346 0.75 -14.82 -8.53
N GLY A 347 0.90 -13.62 -7.99
CA GLY A 347 0.09 -12.47 -8.35
C GLY A 347 0.91 -11.48 -9.15
N ALA A 348 0.25 -10.61 -9.93
CA ALA A 348 0.94 -9.52 -10.61
C ALA A 348 0.08 -8.28 -10.79
N ASP A 349 0.75 -7.11 -10.74
CA ASP A 349 0.19 -5.85 -11.19
C ASP A 349 0.46 -5.69 -12.69
N LEU A 350 -0.60 -5.38 -13.47
CA LEU A 350 -0.53 -5.08 -14.90
C LEU A 350 -1.25 -3.78 -15.23
N ILE A 351 -0.63 -2.95 -16.07
CA ILE A 351 -1.20 -1.67 -16.54
C ILE A 351 -1.75 -1.87 -17.95
N ALA A 352 -3.06 -1.70 -18.10
CA ALA A 352 -3.73 -1.75 -19.40
C ALA A 352 -3.74 -0.36 -20.07
N GLY A 353 -3.33 -0.29 -21.33
CA GLY A 353 -3.40 0.93 -22.12
C GLY A 353 -2.35 1.97 -21.73
N PHE A 354 -1.12 1.53 -21.45
CA PHE A 354 0.01 2.44 -21.34
C PHE A 354 0.18 3.27 -22.62
N PRO A 355 0.60 4.55 -22.55
CA PRO A 355 0.82 5.36 -23.74
C PRO A 355 1.63 4.64 -24.81
N THR A 356 1.16 4.70 -26.06
CA THR A 356 1.79 4.04 -27.22
C THR A 356 1.70 2.52 -27.27
N GLU A 357 0.92 1.88 -26.39
CA GLU A 357 0.65 0.43 -26.45
C GLU A 357 -0.21 0.13 -27.71
N ASP A 358 0.31 -0.65 -28.64
CA ASP A 358 -0.45 -1.14 -29.79
C ASP A 358 -1.19 -2.45 -29.47
N GLN A 359 -1.80 -3.07 -30.48
CA GLN A 359 -2.57 -4.30 -30.27
C GLN A 359 -1.67 -5.50 -29.94
N GLN A 360 -0.54 -5.64 -30.62
CA GLN A 360 0.39 -6.74 -30.39
C GLN A 360 1.02 -6.66 -28.98
N MET A 361 1.38 -5.46 -28.54
CA MET A 361 1.92 -5.23 -27.20
C MET A 361 0.91 -5.57 -26.10
N PHE A 362 -0.37 -5.25 -26.34
CA PHE A 362 -1.46 -5.64 -25.45
C PHE A 362 -1.63 -7.17 -25.40
N GLU A 363 -1.59 -7.85 -26.56
CA GLU A 363 -1.69 -9.31 -26.65
C GLU A 363 -0.52 -10.00 -25.94
N ASN A 364 0.69 -9.44 -25.96
CA ASN A 364 1.82 -9.94 -25.20
C ASN A 364 1.55 -9.87 -23.68
N SER A 365 0.91 -8.82 -23.20
CA SER A 365 0.50 -8.72 -21.79
C SER A 365 -0.64 -9.70 -21.44
N LEU A 366 -1.55 -9.96 -22.38
CA LEU A 366 -2.62 -10.95 -22.22
C LEU A 366 -2.05 -12.38 -22.11
N LYS A 367 -1.12 -12.75 -23.00
CA LYS A 367 -0.44 -14.07 -22.98
C LYS A 367 0.37 -14.28 -21.71
N LEU A 368 0.98 -13.23 -21.15
CA LEU A 368 1.77 -13.33 -19.93
C LEU A 368 0.97 -13.92 -18.76
N ILE A 369 -0.34 -13.68 -18.68
CA ILE A 369 -1.20 -14.21 -17.61
C ILE A 369 -1.19 -15.75 -17.59
N ASP A 370 -1.30 -16.39 -18.75
CA ASP A 370 -1.27 -17.85 -18.85
C ASP A 370 0.16 -18.40 -18.80
N GLU A 371 1.11 -17.81 -19.51
CA GLU A 371 2.50 -18.30 -19.60
C GLU A 371 3.24 -18.23 -18.26
N ALA A 372 3.02 -17.17 -17.46
CA ALA A 372 3.56 -17.06 -16.12
C ALA A 372 2.64 -17.68 -15.05
N ASP A 373 1.49 -18.26 -15.44
CA ASP A 373 0.46 -18.84 -14.55
C ASP A 373 0.13 -17.86 -13.38
N LEU A 374 -0.29 -16.65 -13.73
CA LEU A 374 -0.60 -15.59 -12.78
C LEU A 374 -2.00 -15.80 -12.21
N ILE A 375 -2.08 -16.32 -10.99
CA ILE A 375 -3.35 -16.67 -10.33
C ILE A 375 -4.10 -15.43 -9.83
N PHE A 376 -3.37 -14.39 -9.40
CA PHE A 376 -3.95 -13.16 -8.89
C PHE A 376 -3.50 -11.98 -9.71
N THR A 377 -4.39 -11.45 -10.55
CA THR A 377 -4.07 -10.29 -11.39
C THR A 377 -4.74 -9.03 -10.88
N HIS A 378 -3.93 -7.98 -10.66
CA HIS A 378 -4.41 -6.64 -10.38
C HIS A 378 -4.25 -5.79 -11.65
N ILE A 379 -5.36 -5.55 -12.35
CA ILE A 379 -5.34 -4.84 -13.62
C ILE A 379 -5.74 -3.37 -13.39
N PHE A 380 -4.78 -2.49 -13.66
CA PHE A 380 -4.94 -1.05 -13.55
C PHE A 380 -5.11 -0.42 -14.93
N PRO A 381 -6.21 0.30 -15.20
CA PRO A 381 -6.24 1.17 -16.36
C PRO A 381 -5.17 2.25 -16.21
N TYR A 382 -4.39 2.51 -17.26
CA TYR A 382 -3.41 3.58 -17.21
C TYR A 382 -4.09 4.91 -16.84
N SER A 383 -3.48 5.62 -15.90
CA SER A 383 -3.97 6.90 -15.40
C SER A 383 -2.84 7.92 -15.43
N PRO A 384 -2.87 8.91 -16.34
CA PRO A 384 -1.81 9.90 -16.43
C PRO A 384 -1.69 10.69 -15.13
N ARG A 385 -0.45 10.86 -14.66
CA ARG A 385 -0.10 11.67 -13.51
C ARG A 385 0.68 12.88 -13.93
N LEU A 386 0.17 14.05 -13.59
CA LEU A 386 0.82 15.30 -13.94
C LEU A 386 2.28 15.28 -13.47
N GLY A 387 3.19 15.81 -14.28
CA GLY A 387 4.62 15.85 -14.03
C GLY A 387 5.36 14.58 -14.44
N THR A 388 4.69 13.42 -14.56
CA THR A 388 5.36 12.19 -14.99
C THR A 388 5.65 12.18 -16.49
N PRO A 389 6.78 11.58 -16.95
CA PRO A 389 7.11 11.51 -18.37
C PRO A 389 6.02 10.84 -19.23
N ALA A 390 5.40 9.77 -18.73
CA ALA A 390 4.36 9.06 -19.48
C ALA A 390 3.09 9.90 -19.68
N SER A 391 2.82 10.90 -18.84
CA SER A 391 1.69 11.82 -19.04
C SER A 391 1.83 12.72 -20.27
N LYS A 392 3.06 12.89 -20.75
CA LYS A 392 3.43 13.70 -21.94
C LYS A 392 3.48 12.87 -23.22
N MET A 393 3.44 11.55 -23.13
CA MET A 393 3.41 10.66 -24.29
C MET A 393 2.03 10.68 -24.96
N LYS A 394 1.96 10.20 -26.23
CA LYS A 394 0.68 10.05 -26.94
C LYS A 394 -0.23 9.07 -26.21
N GLN A 395 -1.32 9.58 -25.66
CA GLN A 395 -2.30 8.80 -24.89
C GLN A 395 -3.18 7.95 -25.82
N LEU A 396 -3.63 6.80 -25.32
CA LEU A 396 -4.64 6.00 -25.99
C LEU A 396 -6.05 6.57 -25.70
N ASP A 397 -6.98 6.23 -26.56
CA ASP A 397 -8.39 6.51 -26.33
C ASP A 397 -8.89 5.83 -25.03
N LYS A 398 -9.70 6.53 -24.26
CA LYS A 398 -10.23 6.01 -22.98
C LYS A 398 -11.07 4.74 -23.17
N LYS A 399 -11.74 4.57 -24.32
CA LYS A 399 -12.50 3.37 -24.64
C LYS A 399 -11.57 2.18 -24.82
N ILE A 400 -10.46 2.35 -25.54
CA ILE A 400 -9.44 1.30 -25.73
C ILE A 400 -8.88 0.87 -24.37
N ILE A 401 -8.50 1.81 -23.50
CA ILE A 401 -7.99 1.52 -22.17
C ILE A 401 -9.01 0.72 -21.35
N LYS A 402 -10.28 1.12 -21.40
CA LYS A 402 -11.37 0.44 -20.67
C LYS A 402 -11.59 -0.98 -21.20
N ASP A 403 -11.60 -1.15 -22.52
CA ASP A 403 -11.84 -2.47 -23.13
C ASP A 403 -10.67 -3.43 -22.85
N ARG A 404 -9.43 -2.99 -23.01
CA ARG A 404 -8.23 -3.76 -22.64
C ARG A 404 -8.22 -4.15 -21.15
N THR A 405 -8.56 -3.20 -20.28
CA THR A 405 -8.69 -3.49 -18.83
C THR A 405 -9.70 -4.59 -18.55
N LYS A 406 -10.85 -4.57 -19.25
CA LYS A 406 -11.89 -5.60 -19.11
C LYS A 406 -11.40 -6.99 -19.58
N ILE A 407 -10.71 -7.02 -20.73
CA ILE A 407 -10.19 -8.26 -21.30
C ILE A 407 -9.14 -8.89 -20.36
N LEU A 408 -8.17 -8.11 -19.88
CA LEU A 408 -7.14 -8.62 -18.94
C LEU A 408 -7.75 -9.11 -17.64
N ARG A 409 -8.74 -8.42 -17.07
CA ARG A 409 -9.44 -8.86 -15.87
C ARG A 409 -10.13 -10.20 -16.07
N HIS A 410 -10.85 -10.32 -17.17
CA HIS A 410 -11.52 -11.58 -17.49
C HIS A 410 -10.54 -12.75 -17.69
N ALA A 411 -9.38 -12.49 -18.31
CA ALA A 411 -8.34 -13.51 -18.42
C ALA A 411 -7.79 -13.93 -17.04
N GLY A 412 -7.56 -12.98 -16.17
CA GLY A 412 -7.14 -13.28 -14.78
C GLY A 412 -8.19 -14.02 -13.97
N GLU A 413 -9.48 -13.66 -14.11
CA GLU A 413 -10.60 -14.37 -13.47
C GLU A 413 -10.67 -15.85 -13.94
N LYS A 414 -10.54 -16.09 -15.23
CA LYS A 414 -10.47 -17.46 -15.78
C LYS A 414 -9.26 -18.24 -15.27
N GLN A 415 -8.11 -17.61 -15.17
CA GLN A 415 -6.90 -18.26 -14.65
C GLN A 415 -7.06 -18.65 -13.18
N LEU A 416 -7.65 -17.78 -12.36
CA LEU A 416 -7.98 -18.07 -10.96
C LEU A 416 -8.96 -19.26 -10.88
N GLU A 417 -10.07 -19.23 -11.60
CA GLU A 417 -11.07 -20.29 -11.60
C GLU A 417 -10.47 -21.65 -12.00
N LYS A 418 -9.66 -21.68 -13.09
CA LYS A 418 -8.90 -22.86 -13.54
C LYS A 418 -7.96 -23.40 -12.44
N TYR A 419 -7.38 -22.52 -11.64
CA TYR A 419 -6.51 -22.93 -10.54
C TYR A 419 -7.32 -23.45 -9.35
N LEU A 420 -8.41 -22.77 -8.97
CA LEU A 420 -9.27 -23.17 -7.84
C LEU A 420 -9.87 -24.56 -8.07
N SER A 421 -10.30 -24.90 -9.29
CA SER A 421 -10.86 -26.22 -9.61
C SER A 421 -9.91 -27.37 -9.30
N LYS A 422 -8.58 -27.16 -9.46
CA LYS A 422 -7.55 -28.15 -9.17
C LYS A 422 -7.25 -28.33 -7.67
N GLN A 423 -7.87 -27.52 -6.81
CA GLN A 423 -7.64 -27.59 -5.36
C GLN A 423 -8.72 -28.39 -4.62
N VAL A 424 -9.81 -28.75 -5.29
CA VAL A 424 -10.88 -29.56 -4.69
C VAL A 424 -10.35 -30.93 -4.25
N GLY A 425 -10.70 -31.34 -3.05
CA GLY A 425 -10.24 -32.58 -2.40
C GLY A 425 -8.94 -32.44 -1.61
N LYS A 426 -8.19 -31.34 -1.78
CA LYS A 426 -6.93 -31.10 -1.04
C LYS A 426 -7.20 -30.51 0.36
N GLU A 427 -6.21 -30.65 1.22
CA GLU A 427 -6.20 -30.08 2.56
C GLU A 427 -5.24 -28.87 2.64
N PHE A 428 -5.65 -27.87 3.40
CA PHE A 428 -4.87 -26.65 3.62
C PHE A 428 -4.94 -26.19 5.07
N THR A 429 -3.84 -25.63 5.54
CA THR A 429 -3.88 -24.79 6.75
C THR A 429 -4.27 -23.38 6.35
N ILE A 430 -5.37 -22.87 6.88
CA ILE A 430 -5.83 -21.51 6.63
C ILE A 430 -5.66 -20.63 7.86
N LEU A 431 -5.41 -19.35 7.65
CA LEU A 431 -5.54 -18.32 8.69
C LEU A 431 -6.95 -17.75 8.60
N VAL A 432 -7.74 -17.94 9.67
CA VAL A 432 -9.13 -17.51 9.71
C VAL A 432 -9.24 -16.01 9.91
N GLU A 433 -10.00 -15.38 9.02
CA GLU A 433 -10.38 -13.97 9.03
C GLU A 433 -11.85 -13.84 9.51
N LYS A 434 -12.41 -12.64 9.46
CA LYS A 434 -13.81 -12.39 9.83
C LYS A 434 -14.80 -13.15 8.92
N ASN A 435 -15.98 -13.43 9.43
CA ASN A 435 -17.11 -14.00 8.69
C ASN A 435 -16.83 -15.39 8.06
N ASN A 436 -16.14 -16.27 8.79
CA ASN A 436 -15.77 -17.61 8.33
C ASN A 436 -14.96 -17.64 7.02
N LEU A 437 -14.29 -16.53 6.72
CA LEU A 437 -13.32 -16.46 5.65
C LEU A 437 -11.93 -16.81 6.18
N GLY A 438 -11.07 -17.31 5.31
CA GLY A 438 -9.67 -17.55 5.64
C GLY A 438 -8.78 -17.47 4.41
N LYS A 439 -7.48 -17.52 4.65
CA LYS A 439 -6.47 -17.56 3.61
C LYS A 439 -5.50 -18.72 3.80
N THR A 440 -5.26 -19.42 2.69
CA THR A 440 -4.20 -20.43 2.63
C THR A 440 -2.81 -19.77 2.67
N THR A 441 -1.77 -20.58 2.87
CA THR A 441 -0.38 -20.12 2.78
C THR A 441 -0.07 -19.52 1.41
N ASN A 442 -0.56 -20.10 0.32
CA ASN A 442 -0.42 -19.61 -1.05
C ASN A 442 -1.50 -18.59 -1.47
N PHE A 443 -2.14 -17.92 -0.51
CA PHE A 443 -3.00 -16.75 -0.67
C PHE A 443 -4.41 -16.96 -1.24
N LEU A 444 -4.88 -18.20 -1.41
CA LEU A 444 -6.25 -18.48 -1.85
C LEU A 444 -7.26 -18.08 -0.77
N ASN A 445 -8.38 -17.51 -1.21
CA ASN A 445 -9.52 -17.29 -0.33
C ASN A 445 -10.23 -18.62 -0.06
N VAL A 446 -10.62 -18.84 1.18
CA VAL A 446 -11.38 -20.02 1.60
C VAL A 446 -12.56 -19.55 2.45
N ARG A 447 -13.73 -20.05 2.12
CA ARG A 447 -14.94 -19.93 2.94
C ARG A 447 -15.16 -21.23 3.67
N ILE A 448 -15.30 -21.15 4.98
CA ILE A 448 -15.66 -22.30 5.82
C ILE A 448 -17.17 -22.44 5.82
N GLU A 449 -17.69 -23.57 5.35
CA GLU A 449 -19.12 -23.89 5.47
C GLU A 449 -19.45 -24.33 6.91
N GLU A 450 -20.51 -23.79 7.46
CA GLU A 450 -21.05 -24.18 8.78
C GLU A 450 -21.81 -25.51 8.69
N ASN A 451 -21.21 -26.57 8.15
CA ASN A 451 -21.81 -27.91 8.25
C ASN A 451 -21.52 -28.54 9.61
N LEU A 452 -21.91 -27.86 10.67
CA LEU A 452 -21.87 -28.33 12.07
C LEU A 452 -22.84 -29.47 12.38
N LYS A 453 -23.54 -30.03 11.39
CA LYS A 453 -24.52 -31.10 11.62
C LYS A 453 -23.95 -32.50 11.75
N LEU A 454 -22.65 -32.73 11.56
CA LEU A 454 -22.09 -34.11 11.50
C LEU A 454 -21.25 -34.54 12.71
N LEU A 455 -21.02 -33.69 13.72
CA LEU A 455 -20.20 -34.09 14.89
C LEU A 455 -20.95 -34.10 16.23
N THR A 456 -22.27 -33.96 16.24
CA THR A 456 -23.06 -34.04 17.48
C THR A 456 -24.08 -35.16 17.44
N ASN A 457 -23.62 -36.41 17.60
CA ASN A 457 -24.38 -37.36 18.40
C ASN A 457 -24.03 -37.08 19.87
N ASN A 458 -24.98 -36.47 20.58
CA ASN A 458 -25.05 -36.22 22.03
C ASN A 458 -24.62 -34.83 22.55
N PHE A 459 -25.68 -34.09 22.92
CA PHE A 459 -25.80 -33.13 24.03
C PHE A 459 -24.76 -31.99 24.17
N SER A 460 -25.20 -30.90 23.76
CA SER A 460 -25.05 -29.49 24.13
C SER A 460 -24.72 -28.61 22.89
N GLN A 461 -25.56 -27.60 22.69
CA GLN A 461 -25.46 -26.59 21.63
C GLN A 461 -24.22 -25.68 21.85
N ASN A 462 -23.01 -26.22 21.79
CA ASN A 462 -21.83 -25.40 21.61
C ASN A 462 -21.58 -25.28 20.11
N ILE A 463 -22.15 -24.23 19.50
CA ILE A 463 -21.75 -23.77 18.16
C ILE A 463 -20.23 -23.51 18.23
N PHE A 464 -19.42 -24.38 17.65
CA PHE A 464 -17.98 -24.16 17.49
C PHE A 464 -17.80 -22.97 16.57
N LYS A 465 -17.75 -21.76 17.13
CA LYS A 465 -17.39 -20.56 16.40
C LYS A 465 -15.88 -20.63 16.12
N VAL A 466 -15.51 -20.75 14.86
CA VAL A 466 -14.11 -20.75 14.44
C VAL A 466 -13.49 -19.45 14.90
N LYS A 467 -12.43 -19.56 15.72
CA LYS A 467 -11.78 -18.39 16.32
C LYS A 467 -11.04 -17.61 15.22
N GLU A 468 -11.39 -16.33 15.06
CA GLU A 468 -10.64 -15.40 14.19
C GLU A 468 -9.18 -15.32 14.65
N ASN A 469 -8.29 -15.01 13.71
CA ASN A 469 -6.84 -14.92 13.94
C ASN A 469 -6.20 -16.22 14.45
N SER A 470 -6.69 -17.36 13.99
CA SER A 470 -6.17 -18.68 14.32
C SER A 470 -5.96 -19.53 13.08
N LEU A 471 -5.06 -20.49 13.18
CA LEU A 471 -4.74 -21.41 12.09
C LEU A 471 -5.58 -22.67 12.24
N PHE A 472 -6.26 -23.09 11.17
CA PHE A 472 -7.08 -24.29 11.11
C PHE A 472 -6.76 -25.14 9.89
N GLN A 473 -6.87 -26.45 10.04
CA GLN A 473 -6.85 -27.39 8.92
C GLN A 473 -8.24 -27.49 8.31
N VAL A 474 -8.28 -27.42 7.00
CA VAL A 474 -9.53 -27.52 6.24
C VAL A 474 -9.35 -28.43 5.02
N LYS A 475 -10.42 -29.14 4.64
CA LYS A 475 -10.52 -29.90 3.41
C LYS A 475 -11.41 -29.17 2.41
N ILE A 476 -10.91 -28.94 1.21
CA ILE A 476 -11.65 -28.27 0.15
C ILE A 476 -12.70 -29.21 -0.43
N VAL A 477 -13.95 -28.81 -0.40
CA VAL A 477 -15.09 -29.60 -0.91
C VAL A 477 -15.62 -29.09 -2.24
N SER A 478 -15.50 -27.79 -2.49
CA SER A 478 -15.90 -27.17 -3.76
C SER A 478 -15.23 -25.81 -3.95
N HIS A 479 -15.58 -25.09 -4.99
CA HIS A 479 -15.17 -23.69 -5.22
C HIS A 479 -16.27 -22.94 -5.98
N ASN A 480 -16.19 -21.61 -5.92
CA ASN A 480 -16.84 -20.71 -6.86
C ASN A 480 -15.78 -19.97 -7.68
N GLU A 481 -16.16 -18.95 -8.45
CA GLU A 481 -15.25 -18.18 -9.30
C GLU A 481 -14.11 -17.46 -8.54
N LYS A 482 -14.22 -17.26 -7.21
CA LYS A 482 -13.34 -16.37 -6.43
C LYS A 482 -12.72 -17.00 -5.20
N GLU A 483 -13.32 -18.08 -4.68
CA GLU A 483 -12.90 -18.67 -3.42
C GLU A 483 -13.15 -20.18 -3.39
N LEU A 484 -12.36 -20.86 -2.60
CA LEU A 484 -12.54 -22.26 -2.23
C LEU A 484 -13.60 -22.35 -1.12
N ILE A 485 -14.33 -23.46 -1.11
CA ILE A 485 -15.29 -23.80 -0.07
C ILE A 485 -14.77 -25.03 0.66
N ALA A 486 -14.75 -24.97 1.99
CA ALA A 486 -14.08 -25.97 2.80
C ALA A 486 -14.86 -26.36 4.06
N ASN A 487 -14.64 -27.58 4.51
CA ASN A 487 -15.02 -28.07 5.83
C ASN A 487 -13.80 -28.12 6.75
N LEU A 488 -14.02 -27.99 8.04
CA LEU A 488 -12.98 -28.24 9.05
C LEU A 488 -12.63 -29.74 9.07
N VAL A 489 -11.34 -30.04 9.26
CA VAL A 489 -10.83 -31.41 9.42
C VAL A 489 -10.62 -31.70 10.89
#